data_5d19b49e8a345a08ef311dec0c1770d2
#
_entry.id   5d19b49e8a345a08ef311dec0c1770d2
#
_cell.length_a   1.000
_cell.length_b   1.000
_cell.length_c   1.000
_cell.angle_alpha   90.00
_cell.angle_beta   90.00
_cell.angle_gamma   90.00
#
_symmetry.space_group_name_H-M   'P 1'
#
loop_
_entity.id
_entity.type
_entity.pdbx_description
1 polymer ?
#
loop_
_entity_poly.entity_id
_entity_poly.type
_entity_poly.pdbx_seq_one_letter_code
_entity_poly.pdbx_strand_id
1 'polypeptide(L)'
;VQFIRSVFERIDYQPKTILNLSKGMEISTGKRVSEIVKEFFDCGYAVLSGPSHAEEVALRLPTAVVIAGSMKEILQREFSNEYFRVYIHEDILGIELASALKNIIAIAAGVVDGLGGWDNAKAALITRGLYEITKFSANFGADPLTFMGLAGLGDLVVTCNSRHSRNRRYGEMIAKGFDPLHLLEASEEIVEGAYTCKAIIENYGDKFDMPITKEIYEVIYNRKSPSDSIRCLMSRSLKVEMEEVKEWLEKNLKD
;
A
#
# COMPACT_ATOMS: atom_id res chain seq x y z
N VAL A 1 -6.84 -0.04 -9.42
CA VAL A 1 -6.32 -1.18 -10.21
C VAL A 1 -7.44 -2.04 -10.80
N GLN A 2 -8.59 -2.19 -10.13
CA GLN A 2 -9.69 -3.09 -10.57
C GLN A 2 -10.20 -2.85 -12.02
N PHE A 3 -10.08 -1.63 -12.52
CA PHE A 3 -10.53 -1.26 -13.88
C PHE A 3 -9.38 -1.15 -14.90
N ILE A 4 -8.15 -1.52 -14.54
CA ILE A 4 -6.97 -1.25 -15.37
C ILE A 4 -7.00 -2.07 -16.68
N ARG A 5 -7.54 -3.29 -16.65
CA ARG A 5 -7.71 -4.12 -17.86
C ARG A 5 -8.61 -3.44 -18.88
N SER A 6 -9.77 -2.95 -18.45
CA SER A 6 -10.71 -2.26 -19.35
C SER A 6 -10.14 -0.96 -19.92
N VAL A 7 -9.16 -0.35 -19.26
CA VAL A 7 -8.40 0.79 -19.81
C VAL A 7 -7.43 0.29 -20.88
N PHE A 8 -6.69 -0.78 -20.60
CA PHE A 8 -5.70 -1.34 -21.53
C PHE A 8 -6.33 -1.91 -22.79
N GLU A 9 -7.51 -2.53 -22.69
CA GLU A 9 -8.30 -3.01 -23.84
C GLU A 9 -8.71 -1.91 -24.83
N ARG A 10 -8.71 -0.64 -24.40
CA ARG A 10 -9.03 0.51 -25.25
C ARG A 10 -7.83 1.16 -25.92
N ILE A 11 -6.60 0.70 -25.57
CA ILE A 11 -5.37 1.19 -26.17
C ILE A 11 -5.11 0.39 -27.43
N ASP A 12 -5.20 1.02 -28.59
CA ASP A 12 -5.06 0.43 -29.92
C ASP A 12 -3.66 0.60 -30.53
N TYR A 13 -2.68 1.03 -29.74
CA TYR A 13 -1.30 1.18 -30.13
C TYR A 13 -0.34 0.53 -29.13
N GLN A 14 0.88 0.22 -29.56
CA GLN A 14 1.94 -0.32 -28.70
C GLN A 14 2.70 0.81 -28.02
N PRO A 15 2.56 1.00 -26.70
CA PRO A 15 3.32 2.00 -25.97
C PRO A 15 4.80 1.59 -25.89
N LYS A 16 5.71 2.57 -25.89
CA LYS A 16 7.14 2.29 -25.66
C LYS A 16 7.43 2.02 -24.19
N THR A 17 6.79 2.73 -23.31
CA THR A 17 6.92 2.60 -21.85
C THR A 17 5.63 3.03 -21.19
N ILE A 18 5.23 2.30 -20.16
CA ILE A 18 4.11 2.66 -19.27
C ILE A 18 4.70 3.11 -17.94
N LEU A 19 4.39 4.34 -17.53
CA LEU A 19 4.68 4.84 -16.18
C LEU A 19 3.43 4.68 -15.31
N ASN A 20 3.52 3.82 -14.32
CA ASN A 20 2.43 3.54 -13.37
C ASN A 20 2.51 4.45 -12.13
N LEU A 21 1.41 5.15 -11.85
CA LEU A 21 1.19 5.90 -10.60
C LEU A 21 0.06 5.30 -9.77
N SER A 22 -0.61 4.24 -10.27
CA SER A 22 -1.71 3.57 -9.57
C SER A 22 -1.20 2.69 -8.45
N LYS A 23 -1.96 2.61 -7.37
CA LYS A 23 -1.67 1.80 -6.18
C LYS A 23 -2.72 0.72 -6.02
N GLY A 24 -2.33 -0.48 -5.57
CA GLY A 24 -3.25 -1.58 -5.32
C GLY A 24 -2.95 -2.83 -6.14
N MET A 25 -3.77 -3.87 -5.89
CA MET A 25 -3.69 -5.18 -6.56
C MET A 25 -5.06 -5.57 -7.09
N GLU A 26 -5.09 -6.36 -8.16
CA GLU A 26 -6.34 -6.87 -8.76
C GLU A 26 -6.95 -7.96 -7.88
N ILE A 27 -8.24 -7.84 -7.54
CA ILE A 27 -8.92 -8.79 -6.64
C ILE A 27 -8.93 -10.20 -7.23
N SER A 28 -9.34 -10.33 -8.49
CA SER A 28 -9.58 -11.63 -9.12
C SER A 28 -8.33 -12.50 -9.28
N THR A 29 -7.15 -11.90 -9.33
CA THR A 29 -5.90 -12.61 -9.64
C THR A 29 -4.78 -12.39 -8.63
N GLY A 30 -4.91 -11.40 -7.74
CA GLY A 30 -3.84 -10.94 -6.86
C GLY A 30 -2.66 -10.28 -7.59
N LYS A 31 -2.80 -9.93 -8.88
CA LYS A 31 -1.72 -9.36 -9.69
C LYS A 31 -1.49 -7.89 -9.41
N ARG A 32 -0.22 -7.51 -9.49
CA ARG A 32 0.25 -6.11 -9.50
C ARG A 32 0.08 -5.50 -10.89
N VAL A 33 0.17 -4.18 -10.97
CA VAL A 33 0.02 -3.47 -12.25
C VAL A 33 1.08 -3.90 -13.27
N SER A 34 2.34 -4.09 -12.85
CA SER A 34 3.42 -4.55 -13.73
C SER A 34 3.14 -5.93 -14.36
N GLU A 35 2.48 -6.82 -13.63
CA GLU A 35 2.10 -8.15 -14.13
C GLU A 35 0.94 -8.06 -15.12
N ILE A 36 -0.02 -7.19 -14.86
CA ILE A 36 -1.13 -6.94 -15.77
C ILE A 36 -0.64 -6.28 -17.07
N VAL A 37 0.27 -5.29 -16.98
CA VAL A 37 0.86 -4.62 -18.15
C VAL A 37 1.51 -5.64 -19.10
N LYS A 38 2.25 -6.62 -18.57
CA LYS A 38 2.91 -7.67 -19.37
C LYS A 38 1.94 -8.60 -20.13
N GLU A 39 0.69 -8.65 -19.72
CA GLU A 39 -0.34 -9.44 -20.44
C GLU A 39 -0.87 -8.70 -21.67
N PHE A 40 -0.79 -7.38 -21.71
CA PHE A 40 -1.33 -6.54 -22.78
C PHE A 40 -0.25 -5.99 -23.71
N PHE A 41 0.94 -5.70 -23.17
CA PHE A 41 1.96 -4.93 -23.88
C PHE A 41 3.36 -5.52 -23.68
N ASP A 42 4.10 -5.62 -24.80
CA ASP A 42 5.55 -5.85 -24.78
C ASP A 42 6.27 -4.49 -24.79
N CYS A 43 6.39 -3.88 -23.61
CA CYS A 43 6.92 -2.52 -23.47
C CYS A 43 7.73 -2.34 -22.19
N GLY A 44 8.45 -1.22 -22.09
CA GLY A 44 9.07 -0.79 -20.86
C GLY A 44 8.02 -0.50 -19.78
N TYR A 45 8.38 -0.74 -18.53
CA TYR A 45 7.54 -0.42 -17.37
C TYR A 45 8.34 0.33 -16.33
N ALA A 46 7.74 1.37 -15.79
CA ALA A 46 8.25 2.10 -14.64
C ALA A 46 7.12 2.36 -13.62
N VAL A 47 7.47 2.44 -12.36
CA VAL A 47 6.56 2.80 -11.27
C VAL A 47 7.11 4.02 -10.52
N LEU A 48 6.22 4.97 -10.22
CA LEU A 48 6.53 6.13 -9.38
C LEU A 48 5.62 6.10 -8.15
N SER A 49 6.21 6.20 -6.96
CA SER A 49 5.48 6.20 -5.69
C SER A 49 6.19 7.00 -4.61
N GLY A 50 5.50 7.27 -3.51
CA GLY A 50 5.98 8.02 -2.37
C GLY A 50 4.91 8.94 -1.77
N PRO A 51 5.26 9.71 -0.73
CA PRO A 51 4.37 10.66 -0.08
C PRO A 51 4.08 11.85 -1.01
N SER A 52 3.01 11.74 -1.79
CA SER A 52 2.67 12.68 -2.86
C SER A 52 1.15 12.88 -2.98
N HIS A 53 0.52 13.47 -1.97
CA HIS A 53 -0.88 13.88 -2.08
C HIS A 53 -1.04 14.93 -3.19
N ALA A 54 -1.99 14.70 -4.10
CA ALA A 54 -2.19 15.53 -5.29
C ALA A 54 -2.44 16.99 -4.94
N GLU A 55 -3.15 17.24 -3.84
CA GLU A 55 -3.47 18.57 -3.32
C GLU A 55 -2.20 19.35 -2.96
N GLU A 56 -1.23 18.70 -2.31
CA GLU A 56 0.03 19.32 -1.92
C GLU A 56 0.96 19.54 -3.11
N VAL A 57 1.03 18.55 -4.02
CA VAL A 57 1.80 18.67 -5.26
C VAL A 57 1.28 19.82 -6.13
N ALA A 58 -0.05 19.95 -6.27
CA ALA A 58 -0.67 21.04 -7.02
C ALA A 58 -0.36 22.43 -6.42
N LEU A 59 -0.18 22.51 -5.11
CA LEU A 59 0.23 23.74 -4.42
C LEU A 59 1.75 23.96 -4.43
N ARG A 60 2.52 23.12 -5.13
CA ARG A 60 3.99 23.18 -5.21
C ARG A 60 4.67 23.07 -3.84
N LEU A 61 4.08 22.29 -2.92
CA LEU A 61 4.73 22.03 -1.64
C LEU A 61 5.86 20.99 -1.81
N PRO A 62 6.93 21.07 -1.00
CA PRO A 62 8.05 20.16 -1.09
C PRO A 62 7.61 18.69 -1.03
N THR A 63 7.88 17.95 -2.10
CA THR A 63 7.47 16.56 -2.28
C THR A 63 8.65 15.73 -2.74
N ALA A 64 8.83 14.56 -2.19
CA ALA A 64 9.85 13.60 -2.61
C ALA A 64 9.21 12.24 -2.90
N VAL A 65 9.58 11.65 -4.05
CA VAL A 65 9.09 10.36 -4.51
C VAL A 65 10.23 9.49 -5.00
N VAL A 66 9.94 8.22 -5.27
CA VAL A 66 10.89 7.27 -5.84
C VAL A 66 10.34 6.71 -7.15
N ILE A 67 11.23 6.47 -8.10
CA ILE A 67 10.93 5.84 -9.39
C ILE A 67 11.81 4.60 -9.59
N ALA A 68 11.25 3.52 -10.13
CA ALA A 68 12.00 2.34 -10.55
C ALA A 68 11.50 1.83 -11.90
N GLY A 69 12.37 1.14 -12.64
CA GLY A 69 12.04 0.50 -13.91
C GLY A 69 12.65 1.16 -15.14
N SER A 70 12.02 0.98 -16.27
CA SER A 70 12.49 1.45 -17.57
C SER A 70 12.57 2.98 -17.61
N MET A 71 13.62 3.50 -18.25
CA MET A 71 13.85 4.95 -18.45
C MET A 71 13.91 5.76 -17.14
N LYS A 72 14.14 5.15 -15.98
CA LYS A 72 14.11 5.79 -14.67
C LYS A 72 15.00 7.05 -14.56
N GLU A 73 16.18 7.06 -15.19
CA GLU A 73 17.09 8.22 -15.18
C GLU A 73 16.56 9.40 -16.02
N ILE A 74 15.88 9.09 -17.12
CA ILE A 74 15.23 10.11 -17.96
C ILE A 74 14.02 10.66 -17.22
N LEU A 75 13.15 9.79 -16.73
CA LEU A 75 11.96 10.17 -15.98
C LEU A 75 12.30 10.94 -14.69
N GLN A 76 13.38 10.56 -13.99
CA GLN A 76 13.89 11.31 -12.85
C GLN A 76 14.17 12.76 -13.22
N ARG A 77 14.89 13.00 -14.33
CA ARG A 77 15.25 14.37 -14.77
C ARG A 77 14.04 15.17 -15.23
N GLU A 78 13.12 14.54 -15.97
CA GLU A 78 11.94 15.20 -16.52
C GLU A 78 10.92 15.60 -15.43
N PHE A 79 10.76 14.78 -14.38
CA PHE A 79 9.82 15.07 -13.29
C PHE A 79 10.43 15.90 -12.15
N SER A 80 11.77 15.87 -11.97
CA SER A 80 12.38 16.61 -10.87
C SER A 80 12.38 18.12 -11.14
N ASN A 81 12.04 18.88 -10.11
CA ASN A 81 12.08 20.34 -10.11
C ASN A 81 12.33 20.86 -8.68
N GLU A 82 12.22 22.16 -8.44
CA GLU A 82 12.54 22.82 -7.16
C GLU A 82 11.65 22.39 -5.98
N TYR A 83 10.45 21.86 -6.24
CA TYR A 83 9.50 21.41 -5.21
C TYR A 83 9.12 19.92 -5.33
N PHE A 84 9.54 19.24 -6.40
CA PHE A 84 9.26 17.82 -6.61
C PHE A 84 10.55 17.06 -6.90
N ARG A 85 11.01 16.25 -5.93
CA ARG A 85 12.26 15.51 -6.02
C ARG A 85 12.02 14.03 -6.29
N VAL A 86 12.63 13.49 -7.33
CA VAL A 86 12.54 12.08 -7.70
C VAL A 86 13.84 11.36 -7.37
N TYR A 87 13.77 10.30 -6.59
CA TYR A 87 14.89 9.38 -6.33
C TYR A 87 14.76 8.13 -7.21
N ILE A 88 15.86 7.53 -7.59
CA ILE A 88 15.90 6.26 -8.34
C ILE A 88 15.98 5.09 -7.37
N HIS A 89 15.30 4.00 -7.72
CA HIS A 89 15.37 2.71 -7.05
C HIS A 89 15.39 1.57 -8.07
N GLU A 90 15.83 0.36 -7.65
CA GLU A 90 15.90 -0.82 -8.53
C GLU A 90 14.71 -1.77 -8.31
N ASP A 91 14.12 -1.79 -7.13
CA ASP A 91 13.08 -2.75 -6.72
C ASP A 91 11.67 -2.29 -7.12
N ILE A 92 11.27 -2.60 -8.35
CA ILE A 92 9.90 -2.36 -8.84
C ILE A 92 8.88 -3.11 -7.97
N LEU A 93 9.18 -4.37 -7.64
CA LEU A 93 8.30 -5.25 -6.87
C LEU A 93 8.00 -4.67 -5.49
N GLY A 94 9.05 -4.28 -4.76
CA GLY A 94 8.91 -3.70 -3.43
C GLY A 94 8.14 -2.39 -3.45
N ILE A 95 8.39 -1.50 -4.43
CA ILE A 95 7.66 -0.23 -4.56
C ILE A 95 6.17 -0.47 -4.83
N GLU A 96 5.81 -1.40 -5.74
CA GLU A 96 4.41 -1.71 -6.02
C GLU A 96 3.69 -2.29 -4.79
N LEU A 97 4.31 -3.26 -4.11
CA LEU A 97 3.73 -3.89 -2.92
C LEU A 97 3.63 -2.92 -1.75
N ALA A 98 4.67 -2.14 -1.46
CA ALA A 98 4.63 -1.11 -0.43
C ALA A 98 3.48 -0.12 -0.67
N SER A 99 3.37 0.38 -1.90
CA SER A 99 2.33 1.34 -2.31
C SER A 99 0.92 0.79 -2.20
N ALA A 100 0.73 -0.49 -2.50
CA ALA A 100 -0.57 -1.14 -2.44
C ALA A 100 -0.98 -1.42 -0.98
N LEU A 101 -0.10 -2.10 -0.23
CA LEU A 101 -0.40 -2.63 1.09
C LEU A 101 -0.51 -1.56 2.18
N LYS A 102 0.24 -0.46 2.09
CA LYS A 102 0.16 0.65 3.04
C LYS A 102 -1.27 1.20 3.21
N ASN A 103 -2.08 1.12 2.17
CA ASN A 103 -3.45 1.61 2.19
C ASN A 103 -4.36 0.82 3.13
N ILE A 104 -4.06 -0.46 3.35
CA ILE A 104 -4.75 -1.30 4.35
C ILE A 104 -4.43 -0.80 5.75
N ILE A 105 -3.15 -0.53 6.01
CA ILE A 105 -2.70 0.01 7.32
C ILE A 105 -3.29 1.41 7.57
N ALA A 106 -3.47 2.21 6.52
CA ALA A 106 -4.11 3.51 6.63
C ALA A 106 -5.60 3.41 7.02
N ILE A 107 -6.33 2.38 6.55
CA ILE A 107 -7.69 2.09 7.03
C ILE A 107 -7.65 1.77 8.53
N ALA A 108 -6.74 0.88 8.95
CA ALA A 108 -6.58 0.53 10.36
C ALA A 108 -6.23 1.76 11.24
N ALA A 109 -5.37 2.66 10.75
CA ALA A 109 -5.05 3.91 11.44
C ALA A 109 -6.28 4.81 11.57
N GLY A 110 -7.13 4.88 10.55
CA GLY A 110 -8.40 5.58 10.61
C GLY A 110 -9.37 4.98 11.62
N VAL A 111 -9.40 3.65 11.74
CA VAL A 111 -10.20 2.96 12.79
C VAL A 111 -9.73 3.39 14.18
N VAL A 112 -8.41 3.42 14.45
CA VAL A 112 -7.86 3.90 15.73
C VAL A 112 -8.25 5.36 15.98
N ASP A 113 -8.16 6.22 14.96
CA ASP A 113 -8.56 7.62 15.08
C ASP A 113 -10.04 7.77 15.45
N GLY A 114 -10.92 7.01 14.81
CA GLY A 114 -12.36 7.06 15.05
C GLY A 114 -12.79 6.50 16.41
N LEU A 115 -12.00 5.59 16.99
CA LEU A 115 -12.25 5.03 18.33
C LEU A 115 -11.73 5.90 19.49
N GLY A 116 -10.94 6.94 19.23
CA GLY A 116 -10.45 7.84 20.28
C GLY A 116 -9.09 8.48 19.99
N GLY A 117 -8.45 8.15 18.87
CA GLY A 117 -7.21 8.79 18.42
C GLY A 117 -6.01 8.50 19.34
N TRP A 118 -5.82 7.26 19.76
CA TRP A 118 -4.79 6.85 20.71
C TRP A 118 -3.40 6.82 20.06
N ASP A 119 -2.55 7.78 20.39
CA ASP A 119 -1.24 7.98 19.78
C ASP A 119 -0.32 6.75 19.88
N ASN A 120 -0.23 6.13 21.06
CA ASN A 120 0.58 4.91 21.24
C ASN A 120 0.06 3.75 20.39
N ALA A 121 -1.25 3.54 20.33
CA ALA A 121 -1.86 2.49 19.50
C ALA A 121 -1.61 2.74 18.03
N LYS A 122 -1.72 3.98 17.56
CA LYS A 122 -1.46 4.36 16.18
C LYS A 122 0.01 4.21 15.81
N ALA A 123 0.94 4.63 16.68
CA ALA A 123 2.37 4.42 16.47
C ALA A 123 2.73 2.93 16.39
N ALA A 124 2.23 2.12 17.32
CA ALA A 124 2.41 0.67 17.31
C ALA A 124 1.82 0.04 16.04
N LEU A 125 0.61 0.45 15.63
CA LEU A 125 -0.04 -0.02 14.40
C LEU A 125 0.79 0.29 13.15
N ILE A 126 1.30 1.52 13.00
CA ILE A 126 2.14 1.90 11.85
C ILE A 126 3.41 1.06 11.82
N THR A 127 4.09 0.90 12.97
CA THR A 127 5.32 0.10 13.08
C THR A 127 5.06 -1.37 12.75
N ARG A 128 4.04 -1.98 13.36
CA ARG A 128 3.69 -3.38 13.13
C ARG A 128 3.10 -3.62 11.73
N GLY A 129 2.36 -2.66 11.20
CA GLY A 129 1.86 -2.67 9.84
C GLY A 129 2.99 -2.64 8.81
N LEU A 130 3.98 -1.77 9.00
CA LEU A 130 5.18 -1.74 8.14
C LEU A 130 5.91 -3.09 8.17
N TYR A 131 6.08 -3.68 9.36
CA TYR A 131 6.68 -5.00 9.50
C TYR A 131 5.88 -6.08 8.74
N GLU A 132 4.54 -6.11 8.90
CA GLU A 132 3.66 -7.09 8.26
C GLU A 132 3.76 -7.02 6.72
N ILE A 133 3.68 -5.82 6.14
CA ILE A 133 3.77 -5.64 4.68
C ILE A 133 5.16 -5.93 4.15
N THR A 134 6.21 -5.61 4.90
CA THR A 134 7.61 -5.94 4.54
C THR A 134 7.81 -7.45 4.51
N LYS A 135 7.40 -8.15 5.57
CA LYS A 135 7.48 -9.60 5.67
C LYS A 135 6.72 -10.30 4.53
N PHE A 136 5.48 -9.88 4.30
CA PHE A 136 4.67 -10.43 3.19
C PHE A 136 5.41 -10.27 1.86
N SER A 137 5.90 -9.07 1.57
CA SER A 137 6.52 -8.73 0.29
C SER A 137 7.87 -9.43 0.07
N ALA A 138 8.63 -9.66 1.13
CA ALA A 138 9.90 -10.38 1.08
C ALA A 138 9.73 -11.84 0.58
N ASN A 139 8.57 -12.48 0.83
CA ASN A 139 8.27 -13.81 0.28
C ASN A 139 8.13 -13.84 -1.24
N PHE A 140 7.93 -12.69 -1.88
CA PHE A 140 7.89 -12.54 -3.34
C PHE A 140 9.20 -12.03 -3.92
N GLY A 141 10.23 -11.82 -3.10
CA GLY A 141 11.54 -11.34 -3.51
C GLY A 141 11.71 -9.82 -3.50
N ALA A 142 10.82 -9.08 -2.83
CA ALA A 142 11.02 -7.66 -2.60
C ALA A 142 12.14 -7.42 -1.58
N ASP A 143 12.94 -6.38 -1.80
CA ASP A 143 13.96 -5.96 -0.84
C ASP A 143 13.30 -5.31 0.39
N PRO A 144 13.49 -5.84 1.62
CA PRO A 144 12.96 -5.22 2.83
C PRO A 144 13.41 -3.78 3.05
N LEU A 145 14.58 -3.37 2.55
CA LEU A 145 15.07 -2.00 2.66
C LEU A 145 14.22 -1.01 1.84
N THR A 146 13.57 -1.46 0.77
CA THR A 146 12.61 -0.63 0.01
C THR A 146 11.50 -0.08 0.90
N PHE A 147 11.08 -0.86 1.91
CA PHE A 147 10.00 -0.47 2.83
C PHE A 147 10.43 0.59 3.85
N MET A 148 11.73 0.78 4.07
CA MET A 148 12.25 1.90 4.88
C MET A 148 12.33 3.21 4.11
N GLY A 149 12.13 3.16 2.79
CA GLY A 149 12.22 4.32 1.88
C GLY A 149 10.90 5.10 1.71
N LEU A 150 10.89 5.96 0.67
CA LEU A 150 9.77 6.87 0.37
C LEU A 150 8.47 6.13 0.01
N ALA A 151 8.56 5.04 -0.77
CA ALA A 151 7.37 4.25 -1.16
C ALA A 151 6.80 3.41 -0.01
N GLY A 152 7.62 3.05 0.99
CA GLY A 152 7.24 2.31 2.18
C GLY A 152 6.90 3.24 3.34
N LEU A 153 7.85 3.42 4.27
CA LEU A 153 7.66 4.20 5.50
C LEU A 153 7.17 5.62 5.23
N GLY A 154 7.77 6.32 4.26
CA GLY A 154 7.38 7.70 3.94
C GLY A 154 5.91 7.83 3.56
N ASP A 155 5.48 7.03 2.58
CA ASP A 155 4.09 7.05 2.10
C ASP A 155 3.10 6.45 3.11
N LEU A 156 3.53 5.48 3.92
CA LEU A 156 2.73 4.92 5.02
C LEU A 156 2.44 5.98 6.10
N VAL A 157 3.47 6.69 6.58
CA VAL A 157 3.33 7.71 7.62
C VAL A 157 2.39 8.84 7.17
N VAL A 158 2.58 9.36 5.96
CA VAL A 158 1.71 10.43 5.46
C VAL A 158 0.28 9.93 5.27
N THR A 159 0.08 8.71 4.74
CA THR A 159 -1.26 8.17 4.46
C THR A 159 -2.03 7.86 5.75
N CYS A 160 -1.36 7.42 6.82
CA CYS A 160 -1.98 7.15 8.12
C CYS A 160 -2.33 8.42 8.90
N ASN A 161 -1.69 9.56 8.62
CA ASN A 161 -1.89 10.79 9.38
C ASN A 161 -2.61 11.90 8.62
N SER A 162 -2.55 11.90 7.29
CA SER A 162 -3.12 12.97 6.47
C SER A 162 -4.65 12.96 6.47
N ARG A 163 -5.22 14.17 6.58
CA ARG A 163 -6.66 14.40 6.34
C ARG A 163 -7.09 14.13 4.89
N HIS A 164 -6.15 14.17 3.94
CA HIS A 164 -6.41 13.88 2.52
C HIS A 164 -6.47 12.38 2.23
N SER A 165 -6.08 11.52 3.18
CA SER A 165 -6.12 10.07 2.99
C SER A 165 -7.55 9.54 3.00
N ARG A 166 -8.04 9.11 1.84
CA ARG A 166 -9.35 8.45 1.68
C ARG A 166 -9.44 7.16 2.50
N ASN A 167 -8.37 6.37 2.52
CA ASN A 167 -8.33 5.13 3.28
C ASN A 167 -8.44 5.39 4.79
N ARG A 168 -7.71 6.37 5.32
CA ARG A 168 -7.81 6.77 6.72
C ARG A 168 -9.21 7.27 7.07
N ARG A 169 -9.79 8.18 6.26
CA ARG A 169 -11.17 8.67 6.47
C ARG A 169 -12.20 7.55 6.46
N TYR A 170 -12.06 6.59 5.55
CA TYR A 170 -12.92 5.41 5.48
C TYR A 170 -12.88 4.60 6.79
N GLY A 171 -11.69 4.30 7.32
CA GLY A 171 -11.52 3.62 8.61
C GLY A 171 -12.12 4.40 9.78
N GLU A 172 -11.95 5.73 9.79
CA GLU A 172 -12.54 6.61 10.80
C GLU A 172 -14.08 6.56 10.78
N MET A 173 -14.70 6.53 9.60
CA MET A 173 -16.16 6.42 9.48
C MET A 173 -16.68 5.05 9.94
N ILE A 174 -15.98 3.96 9.63
CA ILE A 174 -16.32 2.63 10.13
C ILE A 174 -16.32 2.61 11.68
N ALA A 175 -15.30 3.16 12.30
CA ALA A 175 -15.21 3.23 13.77
C ALA A 175 -16.32 4.08 14.40
N LYS A 176 -16.87 5.05 13.65
CA LYS A 176 -18.05 5.85 14.05
C LYS A 176 -19.39 5.12 13.83
N GLY A 177 -19.37 3.87 13.35
CA GLY A 177 -20.56 3.03 13.23
C GLY A 177 -21.22 3.03 11.84
N PHE A 178 -20.59 3.61 10.82
CA PHE A 178 -21.11 3.51 9.45
C PHE A 178 -20.85 2.11 8.88
N ASP A 179 -21.81 1.61 8.08
CA ASP A 179 -21.65 0.30 7.41
C ASP A 179 -20.52 0.36 6.36
N PRO A 180 -19.50 -0.52 6.48
CA PRO A 180 -18.34 -0.46 5.60
C PRO A 180 -18.68 -0.67 4.11
N LEU A 181 -19.57 -1.61 3.80
CA LEU A 181 -19.90 -1.91 2.39
C LEU A 181 -20.73 -0.80 1.79
N HIS A 182 -21.67 -0.23 2.55
CA HIS A 182 -22.44 0.92 2.10
C HIS A 182 -21.54 2.14 1.83
N LEU A 183 -20.52 2.37 2.65
CA LEU A 183 -19.54 3.43 2.40
C LEU A 183 -18.77 3.23 1.10
N LEU A 184 -18.42 1.98 0.73
CA LEU A 184 -17.74 1.68 -0.53
C LEU A 184 -18.66 1.89 -1.75
N GLU A 185 -19.93 1.52 -1.63
CA GLU A 185 -20.93 1.64 -2.71
C GLU A 185 -21.35 3.10 -2.94
N ALA A 186 -21.52 3.85 -1.87
CA ALA A 186 -21.97 5.25 -1.93
C ALA A 186 -20.83 6.25 -2.26
N SER A 187 -19.59 5.82 -2.19
CA SER A 187 -18.44 6.71 -2.40
C SER A 187 -18.16 6.93 -3.89
N GLU A 188 -18.07 8.19 -4.31
CA GLU A 188 -17.52 8.57 -5.61
C GLU A 188 -15.98 8.37 -5.66
N GLU A 189 -15.33 8.28 -4.49
CA GLU A 189 -13.89 8.10 -4.36
C GLU A 189 -13.53 6.63 -4.14
N ILE A 190 -12.52 6.13 -4.86
CA ILE A 190 -12.04 4.76 -4.70
C ILE A 190 -11.22 4.62 -3.42
N VAL A 191 -11.61 3.69 -2.55
CA VAL A 191 -10.87 3.29 -1.34
C VAL A 191 -9.98 2.10 -1.67
N GLU A 192 -8.81 2.36 -2.27
CA GLU A 192 -7.90 1.30 -2.77
C GLU A 192 -7.50 0.28 -1.70
N GLY A 193 -7.38 0.69 -0.43
CA GLY A 193 -7.02 -0.20 0.67
C GLY A 193 -8.05 -1.30 0.91
N ALA A 194 -9.35 -1.04 0.73
CA ALA A 194 -10.38 -2.05 0.88
C ALA A 194 -10.25 -3.14 -0.21
N TYR A 195 -10.12 -2.74 -1.47
CA TYR A 195 -9.94 -3.67 -2.59
C TYR A 195 -8.63 -4.45 -2.50
N THR A 196 -7.53 -3.79 -2.10
CA THR A 196 -6.24 -4.45 -1.89
C THR A 196 -6.33 -5.46 -0.74
N CYS A 197 -6.99 -5.11 0.36
CA CYS A 197 -7.23 -6.02 1.48
C CYS A 197 -7.96 -7.29 1.02
N LYS A 198 -9.02 -7.13 0.22
CA LYS A 198 -9.76 -8.25 -0.37
C LYS A 198 -8.86 -9.10 -1.26
N ALA A 199 -8.11 -8.47 -2.17
CA ALA A 199 -7.18 -9.16 -3.07
C ALA A 199 -6.16 -10.00 -2.29
N ILE A 200 -5.57 -9.46 -1.22
CA ILE A 200 -4.59 -10.17 -0.40
C ILE A 200 -5.21 -11.36 0.33
N ILE A 201 -6.35 -11.17 1.00
CA ILE A 201 -6.95 -12.26 1.79
C ILE A 201 -7.48 -13.38 0.89
N GLU A 202 -8.14 -13.06 -0.21
CA GLU A 202 -8.70 -14.08 -1.12
C GLU A 202 -7.63 -14.87 -1.89
N ASN A 203 -6.48 -14.27 -2.20
CA ASN A 203 -5.43 -14.97 -2.97
C ASN A 203 -4.30 -15.55 -2.10
N TYR A 204 -4.08 -14.99 -0.90
CA TYR A 204 -2.90 -15.28 -0.10
C TYR A 204 -3.18 -15.51 1.40
N GLY A 205 -4.40 -15.28 1.89
CA GLY A 205 -4.72 -15.26 3.32
C GLY A 205 -4.41 -16.54 4.09
N ASP A 206 -4.49 -17.69 3.43
CA ASP A 206 -4.16 -19.00 4.03
C ASP A 206 -2.65 -19.32 4.03
N LYS A 207 -1.86 -18.54 3.29
CA LYS A 207 -0.43 -18.81 3.09
C LYS A 207 0.47 -17.97 3.99
N PHE A 208 0.00 -16.81 4.42
CA PHE A 208 0.84 -15.83 5.13
C PHE A 208 0.15 -15.30 6.40
N ASP A 209 0.94 -15.16 7.49
CA ASP A 209 0.48 -14.53 8.74
C ASP A 209 0.46 -13.01 8.60
N MET A 210 -0.71 -12.47 8.26
CA MET A 210 -0.98 -11.04 8.08
C MET A 210 -2.12 -10.59 9.02
N PRO A 211 -1.88 -10.52 10.32
CA PRO A 211 -2.93 -10.31 11.32
C PRO A 211 -3.66 -8.97 11.18
N ILE A 212 -2.96 -7.88 10.88
CA ILE A 212 -3.59 -6.56 10.73
C ILE A 212 -4.47 -6.55 9.48
N THR A 213 -3.96 -7.05 8.36
CA THR A 213 -4.71 -7.16 7.11
C THR A 213 -5.95 -8.03 7.29
N LYS A 214 -5.82 -9.18 7.99
CA LYS A 214 -6.94 -10.08 8.27
C LYS A 214 -8.02 -9.39 9.12
N GLU A 215 -7.64 -8.69 10.17
CA GLU A 215 -8.61 -7.98 11.03
C GLU A 215 -9.32 -6.86 10.27
N ILE A 216 -8.63 -6.15 9.36
CA ILE A 216 -9.27 -5.15 8.49
C ILE A 216 -10.23 -5.80 7.50
N TYR A 217 -9.90 -6.97 6.95
CA TYR A 217 -10.82 -7.74 6.12
C TYR A 217 -12.09 -8.12 6.89
N GLU A 218 -11.95 -8.65 8.13
CA GLU A 218 -13.06 -9.02 8.99
C GLU A 218 -13.97 -7.81 9.31
N VAL A 219 -13.37 -6.65 9.58
CA VAL A 219 -14.12 -5.40 9.83
C VAL A 219 -14.90 -4.96 8.59
N ILE A 220 -14.29 -4.99 7.41
CA ILE A 220 -14.91 -4.48 6.18
C ILE A 220 -15.95 -5.45 5.64
N TYR A 221 -15.59 -6.72 5.48
CA TYR A 221 -16.39 -7.69 4.70
C TYR A 221 -17.27 -8.57 5.58
N ASN A 222 -16.89 -8.81 6.83
CA ASN A 222 -17.63 -9.61 7.78
C ASN A 222 -18.27 -8.79 8.91
N ARG A 223 -18.19 -7.45 8.85
CA ARG A 223 -18.79 -6.52 9.82
C ARG A 223 -18.36 -6.76 11.26
N LYS A 224 -17.16 -7.32 11.48
CA LYS A 224 -16.58 -7.47 12.81
C LYS A 224 -16.44 -6.10 13.50
N SER A 225 -16.75 -6.05 14.79
CA SER A 225 -16.58 -4.80 15.55
C SER A 225 -15.10 -4.34 15.52
N PRO A 226 -14.82 -3.06 15.23
CA PRO A 226 -13.47 -2.51 15.33
C PRO A 226 -12.80 -2.74 16.68
N SER A 227 -13.57 -2.62 17.78
CA SER A 227 -13.07 -2.87 19.16
C SER A 227 -12.69 -4.33 19.37
N ASP A 228 -13.44 -5.28 18.81
CA ASP A 228 -13.13 -6.70 18.90
C ASP A 228 -11.89 -7.05 18.06
N SER A 229 -11.69 -6.40 16.93
CA SER A 229 -10.49 -6.56 16.11
C SER A 229 -9.23 -6.09 16.83
N ILE A 230 -9.28 -4.94 17.50
CA ILE A 230 -8.17 -4.48 18.35
C ILE A 230 -7.90 -5.48 19.48
N ARG A 231 -8.95 -5.97 20.17
CA ARG A 231 -8.81 -6.96 21.23
C ARG A 231 -8.18 -8.25 20.71
N CYS A 232 -8.57 -8.71 19.52
CA CYS A 232 -8.00 -9.88 18.87
C CYS A 232 -6.50 -9.69 18.60
N LEU A 233 -6.08 -8.55 18.04
CA LEU A 233 -4.67 -8.24 17.80
C LEU A 233 -3.86 -8.22 19.10
N MET A 234 -4.39 -7.61 20.17
CA MET A 234 -3.72 -7.52 21.47
C MET A 234 -3.64 -8.84 22.24
N SER A 235 -4.52 -9.80 21.97
CA SER A 235 -4.53 -11.12 22.61
C SER A 235 -3.66 -12.18 21.92
N ARG A 236 -2.96 -11.83 20.83
CA ARG A 236 -2.04 -12.74 20.15
C ARG A 236 -0.89 -13.18 21.05
N SER A 237 -0.32 -14.34 20.75
CA SER A 237 0.88 -14.86 21.44
C SER A 237 2.02 -13.86 21.39
N LEU A 238 2.77 -13.78 22.48
CA LEU A 238 3.98 -12.94 22.56
C LEU A 238 5.03 -13.43 21.56
N LYS A 239 5.68 -12.49 20.87
CA LYS A 239 6.71 -12.78 19.86
C LYS A 239 7.94 -11.90 20.10
N VAL A 240 9.08 -12.31 19.56
CA VAL A 240 10.27 -11.46 19.43
C VAL A 240 9.99 -10.44 18.32
N GLU A 241 10.36 -9.20 18.56
CA GLU A 241 10.20 -8.15 17.56
C GLU A 241 11.22 -8.32 16.42
N MET A 242 10.76 -8.17 15.17
CA MET A 242 11.59 -8.20 13.96
C MET A 242 12.36 -9.52 13.68
N GLU A 243 12.04 -10.63 14.36
CA GLU A 243 12.76 -11.90 14.25
C GLU A 243 12.90 -12.39 12.79
N GLU A 244 11.79 -12.42 12.06
CA GLU A 244 11.75 -12.97 10.69
C GLU A 244 12.46 -12.05 9.66
N VAL A 245 12.43 -10.73 9.87
CA VAL A 245 13.19 -9.78 9.03
C VAL A 245 14.69 -9.93 9.31
N LYS A 246 15.08 -10.13 10.58
CA LYS A 246 16.46 -10.40 10.95
C LYS A 246 16.99 -11.68 10.30
N GLU A 247 16.24 -12.76 10.35
CA GLU A 247 16.59 -14.02 9.68
C GLU A 247 16.75 -13.85 8.16
N TRP A 248 15.86 -13.07 7.54
CA TRP A 248 15.96 -12.77 6.12
C TRP A 248 17.23 -11.96 5.80
N LEU A 249 17.55 -10.92 6.58
CA LEU A 249 18.76 -10.11 6.41
C LEU A 249 20.01 -10.97 6.57
N GLU A 250 20.07 -11.82 7.60
CA GLU A 250 21.19 -12.73 7.84
C GLU A 250 21.42 -13.72 6.70
N LYS A 251 20.35 -14.12 6.01
CA LYS A 251 20.42 -15.05 4.88
C LYS A 251 20.87 -14.38 3.58
N ASN A 252 20.46 -13.13 3.33
CA ASN A 252 20.62 -12.47 2.03
C ASN A 252 21.72 -11.39 2.00
N LEU A 253 22.28 -10.99 3.16
CA LEU A 253 23.38 -10.01 3.24
C LEU A 253 24.74 -10.68 3.54
N LYS A 254 24.85 -12.00 3.43
CA LYS A 254 26.12 -12.75 3.64
C LYS A 254 26.96 -12.91 2.37
N ASP A 255 26.57 -12.33 1.27
CA ASP A 255 27.29 -12.22 0.01
C ASP A 255 27.62 -10.74 -0.26
#